data_ae2d4fed958639ea6412d836da267c8b
#
_entry.id   ae2d4fed958639ea6412d836da267c8b
#
_cell.length_a   1.000
_cell.length_b   1.000
_cell.length_c   1.000
_cell.angle_alpha   90.00
_cell.angle_beta   90.00
_cell.angle_gamma   90.00
#
_symmetry.space_group_name_H-M   'P 1'
#
loop_
_entity.id
_entity.type
_entity.pdbx_description
1 polymer ?
#
loop_
_entity_poly.entity_id
_entity_poly.type
_entity_poly.pdbx_seq_one_letter_code
_entity_poly.pdbx_strand_id
1 'polypeptide(L)'
;MSTDLILEQWLAEEAEVLKGLQSGRGPGVADPQEVMSMTGLEMMRGMLQGRLPYPAMGKTLDFQMIQVEEGKAIFQGAPSLAHQNPMGTTHGGWYATILDSAMGCAVHSMMPIGRGYTTAELSINLVRAITPKVKRLRALGTVVHCGRQLATTEGRLVGPDGTIYAHATSTCLVFDMKPRA
;
A
#
# COMPACT_ATOMS: atom_id res chain seq x y z
N MET A 1 -16.39 -9.55 16.90
CA MET A 1 -16.76 -8.15 16.57
C MET A 1 -17.67 -8.23 15.36
N SER A 2 -18.75 -7.43 15.27
CA SER A 2 -19.60 -7.44 14.07
C SER A 2 -18.87 -6.78 12.88
N THR A 3 -19.24 -7.15 11.66
CA THR A 3 -18.69 -6.56 10.43
C THR A 3 -18.86 -5.04 10.40
N ASP A 4 -20.00 -4.54 10.88
CA ASP A 4 -20.26 -3.09 10.91
C ASP A 4 -19.31 -2.36 11.86
N LEU A 5 -19.04 -2.91 13.05
CA LEU A 5 -18.07 -2.32 13.97
C LEU A 5 -16.64 -2.30 13.41
N ILE A 6 -16.24 -3.36 12.67
CA ILE A 6 -14.94 -3.39 12.01
C ILE A 6 -14.88 -2.32 10.91
N LEU A 7 -15.94 -2.18 10.11
CA LEU A 7 -16.01 -1.16 9.07
C LEU A 7 -15.95 0.26 9.68
N GLU A 8 -16.68 0.52 10.74
CA GLU A 8 -16.66 1.80 11.46
C GLU A 8 -15.26 2.14 11.96
N GLN A 9 -14.57 1.17 12.58
CA GLN A 9 -13.18 1.32 13.00
C GLN A 9 -12.26 1.66 11.80
N TRP A 10 -12.39 0.94 10.69
CA TRP A 10 -11.59 1.18 9.49
C TRP A 10 -11.79 2.58 8.91
N LEU A 11 -13.04 3.04 8.89
CA LEU A 11 -13.37 4.39 8.43
C LEU A 11 -12.82 5.47 9.36
N ALA A 12 -12.84 5.24 10.67
CA ALA A 12 -12.25 6.17 11.64
C ALA A 12 -10.73 6.26 11.50
N GLU A 13 -10.03 5.13 11.35
CA GLU A 13 -8.59 5.10 11.10
C GLU A 13 -8.22 5.82 9.78
N GLU A 14 -9.00 5.59 8.72
CA GLU A 14 -8.83 6.28 7.43
C GLU A 14 -9.01 7.79 7.57
N ALA A 15 -10.05 8.23 8.27
CA ALA A 15 -10.33 9.65 8.46
C ALA A 15 -9.19 10.37 9.20
N GLU A 16 -8.59 9.72 10.19
CA GLU A 16 -7.45 10.29 10.93
C GLU A 16 -6.20 10.41 10.05
N VAL A 17 -5.90 9.38 9.24
CA VAL A 17 -4.80 9.43 8.27
C VAL A 17 -5.04 10.53 7.24
N LEU A 18 -6.24 10.62 6.67
CA LEU A 18 -6.58 11.64 5.67
C LEU A 18 -6.41 13.05 6.23
N LYS A 19 -6.79 13.29 7.48
CA LYS A 19 -6.60 14.56 8.16
C LYS A 19 -5.12 14.95 8.24
N GLY A 20 -4.24 13.99 8.59
CA GLY A 20 -2.79 14.19 8.58
C GLY A 20 -2.25 14.51 7.17
N LEU A 21 -2.69 13.76 6.17
CA LEU A 21 -2.26 13.96 4.77
C LEU A 21 -2.72 15.31 4.20
N GLN A 22 -3.95 15.78 4.52
CA GLN A 22 -4.50 17.05 4.06
C GLN A 22 -3.81 18.26 4.67
N SER A 23 -3.35 18.16 5.91
CA SER A 23 -2.61 19.22 6.59
C SER A 23 -1.12 19.24 6.24
N GLY A 24 -0.63 18.23 5.53
CA GLY A 24 0.77 18.03 5.21
C GLY A 24 1.20 18.55 3.83
N ARG A 25 2.31 17.99 3.32
CA ARG A 25 2.95 18.41 2.04
C ARG A 25 2.16 18.01 0.79
N GLY A 26 1.08 17.24 0.95
CA GLY A 26 0.23 16.82 -0.17
C GLY A 26 0.83 15.71 -1.05
N PRO A 27 0.17 15.40 -2.19
CA PRO A 27 0.68 14.40 -3.12
C PRO A 27 1.90 14.93 -3.88
N GLY A 28 2.90 14.07 -4.09
CA GLY A 28 4.12 14.46 -4.81
C GLY A 28 5.25 13.44 -4.67
N VAL A 29 6.46 13.90 -4.99
CA VAL A 29 7.70 13.14 -4.85
C VAL A 29 8.55 13.82 -3.79
N ALA A 30 9.06 13.05 -2.84
CA ALA A 30 9.96 13.56 -1.81
C ALA A 30 11.32 13.94 -2.40
N ASP A 31 12.00 14.90 -1.78
CA ASP A 31 13.37 15.25 -2.15
C ASP A 31 14.29 14.03 -1.99
N PRO A 32 15.04 13.65 -3.03
CA PRO A 32 16.00 12.54 -2.95
C PRO A 32 17.01 12.65 -1.81
N GLN A 33 17.50 13.85 -1.51
CA GLN A 33 18.45 14.07 -0.41
C GLN A 33 17.78 13.83 0.96
N GLU A 34 16.51 14.25 1.11
CA GLU A 34 15.73 14.04 2.33
C GLU A 34 15.51 12.54 2.58
N VAL A 35 15.07 11.80 1.56
CA VAL A 35 14.76 10.36 1.71
C VAL A 35 16.01 9.48 1.83
N MET A 36 17.13 9.87 1.25
CA MET A 36 18.40 9.14 1.37
C MET A 36 19.00 9.19 2.79
N SER A 37 18.55 10.11 3.63
CA SER A 37 18.97 10.24 5.03
C SER A 37 18.11 9.45 6.01
N MET A 38 17.06 8.79 5.54
CA MET A 38 16.06 8.09 6.35
C MET A 38 16.08 6.58 6.09
N THR A 39 15.68 5.80 7.09
CA THR A 39 15.27 4.42 6.89
C THR A 39 13.93 4.39 6.13
N GLY A 40 13.62 3.27 5.46
CA GLY A 40 12.35 3.10 4.78
C GLY A 40 11.15 3.25 5.72
N LEU A 41 11.25 2.78 6.96
CA LEU A 41 10.19 2.91 7.96
C LEU A 41 9.95 4.37 8.36
N GLU A 42 11.02 5.14 8.58
CA GLU A 42 10.92 6.57 8.88
C GLU A 42 10.27 7.34 7.73
N MET A 43 10.65 7.02 6.48
CA MET A 43 10.06 7.58 5.28
C MET A 43 8.55 7.28 5.21
N MET A 44 8.14 6.03 5.38
CA MET A 44 6.72 5.63 5.34
C MET A 44 5.91 6.32 6.45
N ARG A 45 6.43 6.38 7.66
CA ARG A 45 5.81 7.12 8.78
C ARG A 45 5.75 8.61 8.52
N GLY A 46 6.78 9.18 7.89
CA GLY A 46 6.79 10.59 7.46
C GLY A 46 5.68 10.91 6.48
N MET A 47 5.38 10.01 5.53
CA MET A 47 4.26 10.13 4.61
C MET A 47 2.91 10.08 5.35
N LEU A 48 2.69 9.09 6.22
CA LEU A 48 1.44 8.98 7.02
C LEU A 48 1.17 10.20 7.88
N GLN A 49 2.22 10.85 8.37
CA GLN A 49 2.13 12.05 9.21
C GLN A 49 2.05 13.36 8.39
N GLY A 50 2.05 13.29 7.07
CA GLY A 50 2.06 14.47 6.18
C GLY A 50 3.39 15.24 6.16
N ARG A 51 4.44 14.77 6.85
CA ARG A 51 5.77 15.40 6.83
C ARG A 51 6.47 15.23 5.48
N LEU A 52 6.21 14.12 4.80
CA LEU A 52 6.67 13.86 3.44
C LEU A 52 5.48 13.82 2.48
N PRO A 53 5.69 14.16 1.20
CA PRO A 53 4.65 13.99 0.19
C PRO A 53 4.32 12.50 0.00
N TYR A 54 3.08 12.19 -0.34
CA TYR A 54 2.61 10.84 -0.62
C TYR A 54 2.35 10.62 -2.11
N PRO A 55 2.36 9.36 -2.61
CA PRO A 55 2.16 9.09 -4.03
C PRO A 55 0.80 9.57 -4.54
N ALA A 56 0.79 10.38 -5.60
CA ALA A 56 -0.44 10.90 -6.22
C ALA A 56 -1.36 9.80 -6.77
N MET A 57 -0.81 8.62 -7.10
CA MET A 57 -1.53 7.47 -7.63
C MET A 57 -2.65 7.00 -6.69
N GLY A 58 -2.44 7.07 -5.38
CA GLY A 58 -3.46 6.71 -4.39
C GLY A 58 -4.76 7.52 -4.56
N LYS A 59 -4.64 8.81 -4.90
CA LYS A 59 -5.80 9.67 -5.20
C LYS A 59 -6.54 9.24 -6.47
N THR A 60 -5.80 8.81 -7.50
CA THR A 60 -6.38 8.35 -8.77
C THR A 60 -7.15 7.04 -8.60
N LEU A 61 -6.65 6.14 -7.74
CA LEU A 61 -7.19 4.79 -7.55
C LEU A 61 -8.02 4.64 -6.27
N ASP A 62 -8.25 5.73 -5.54
CA ASP A 62 -9.03 5.78 -4.29
C ASP A 62 -8.55 4.75 -3.25
N PHE A 63 -7.25 4.76 -2.99
CA PHE A 63 -6.66 4.03 -1.89
C PHE A 63 -5.44 4.75 -1.29
N GLN A 64 -5.11 4.42 -0.05
CA GLN A 64 -3.96 4.99 0.64
C GLN A 64 -3.41 4.06 1.71
N MET A 65 -2.16 4.29 2.11
CA MET A 65 -1.57 3.64 3.25
C MET A 65 -2.26 4.09 4.54
N ILE A 66 -2.62 3.12 5.39
CA ILE A 66 -3.28 3.37 6.68
C ILE A 66 -2.32 3.10 7.83
N GLN A 67 -1.49 2.08 7.69
CA GLN A 67 -0.58 1.66 8.74
C GLN A 67 0.71 1.12 8.14
N VAL A 68 1.81 1.32 8.84
CA VAL A 68 3.09 0.70 8.53
C VAL A 68 3.84 0.34 9.79
N GLU A 69 4.37 -0.87 9.81
CA GLU A 69 5.29 -1.43 10.79
C GLU A 69 6.45 -2.09 10.04
N GLU A 70 7.51 -2.44 10.75
CA GLU A 70 8.61 -3.17 10.14
C GLU A 70 8.14 -4.50 9.53
N GLY A 71 8.35 -4.65 8.24
CA GLY A 71 7.93 -5.81 7.45
C GLY A 71 6.43 -5.92 7.17
N LYS A 72 5.62 -4.89 7.50
CA LYS A 72 4.17 -4.90 7.27
C LYS A 72 3.65 -3.55 6.80
N ALA A 73 2.70 -3.55 5.88
CA ALA A 73 1.96 -2.36 5.51
C ALA A 73 0.50 -2.68 5.20
N ILE A 74 -0.38 -1.76 5.54
CA ILE A 74 -1.81 -1.84 5.27
C ILE A 74 -2.22 -0.66 4.40
N PHE A 75 -2.82 -0.97 3.27
CA PHE A 75 -3.50 0.00 2.41
C PHE A 75 -5.00 -0.20 2.49
N GLN A 76 -5.77 0.87 2.43
CA GLN A 76 -7.22 0.84 2.44
C GLN A 76 -7.78 1.68 1.31
N GLY A 77 -8.86 1.21 0.70
CA GLY A 77 -9.57 1.94 -0.34
C GLY A 77 -10.79 1.20 -0.85
N ALA A 78 -11.44 1.78 -1.84
CA ALA A 78 -12.52 1.15 -2.57
C ALA A 78 -12.49 1.56 -4.04
N PRO A 79 -12.69 0.61 -4.98
CA PRO A 79 -12.79 0.99 -6.38
C PRO A 79 -14.11 1.74 -6.66
N SER A 80 -14.04 2.77 -7.48
CA SER A 80 -15.17 3.51 -8.00
C SER A 80 -15.57 3.03 -9.40
N LEU A 81 -16.57 3.67 -10.00
CA LEU A 81 -16.97 3.42 -11.40
C LEU A 81 -15.80 3.63 -12.38
N ALA A 82 -14.88 4.58 -12.09
CA ALA A 82 -13.71 4.84 -12.93
C ALA A 82 -12.71 3.67 -12.97
N HIS A 83 -12.83 2.71 -12.07
CA HIS A 83 -11.95 1.54 -11.97
C HIS A 83 -12.58 0.26 -12.51
N GLN A 84 -13.74 0.36 -13.19
CA GLN A 84 -14.42 -0.79 -13.73
C GLN A 84 -13.88 -1.17 -15.13
N ASN A 85 -13.98 -2.46 -15.41
CA ASN A 85 -13.82 -2.99 -16.76
C ASN A 85 -15.16 -2.87 -17.54
N PRO A 86 -15.18 -3.13 -18.86
CA PRO A 86 -16.43 -3.04 -19.66
C PRO A 86 -17.55 -3.98 -19.20
N MET A 87 -17.25 -4.99 -18.38
CA MET A 87 -18.23 -5.92 -17.82
C MET A 87 -18.91 -5.40 -16.54
N GLY A 88 -18.56 -4.18 -16.08
CA GLY A 88 -19.10 -3.56 -14.87
C GLY A 88 -18.54 -4.12 -13.55
N THR A 89 -17.45 -4.87 -13.58
CA THR A 89 -16.73 -5.32 -12.40
C THR A 89 -15.44 -4.55 -12.25
N THR A 90 -14.88 -4.50 -11.04
CA THR A 90 -13.59 -3.86 -10.80
C THR A 90 -12.50 -4.49 -11.66
N HIS A 91 -11.75 -3.67 -12.39
CA HIS A 91 -10.64 -4.11 -13.24
C HIS A 91 -9.54 -4.76 -12.39
N GLY A 92 -8.99 -5.89 -12.86
CA GLY A 92 -7.92 -6.62 -12.14
C GLY A 92 -6.68 -5.77 -11.83
N GLY A 93 -6.41 -4.74 -12.64
CA GLY A 93 -5.33 -3.78 -12.39
C GLY A 93 -5.48 -3.01 -11.08
N TRP A 94 -6.71 -2.73 -10.62
CA TRP A 94 -6.94 -2.10 -9.33
C TRP A 94 -6.48 -3.00 -8.16
N TYR A 95 -6.84 -4.29 -8.22
CA TYR A 95 -6.38 -5.29 -7.23
C TYR A 95 -4.85 -5.39 -7.23
N ALA A 96 -4.26 -5.44 -8.44
CA ALA A 96 -2.81 -5.52 -8.61
C ALA A 96 -2.11 -4.34 -7.95
N THR A 97 -2.58 -3.13 -8.21
CA THR A 97 -1.91 -1.92 -7.75
C THR A 97 -1.98 -1.74 -6.23
N ILE A 98 -3.13 -2.00 -5.60
CA ILE A 98 -3.24 -1.87 -4.14
C ILE A 98 -2.44 -2.96 -3.42
N LEU A 99 -2.38 -4.19 -3.97
CA LEU A 99 -1.57 -5.28 -3.42
C LEU A 99 -0.08 -5.05 -3.60
N ASP A 100 0.36 -4.58 -4.79
CA ASP A 100 1.75 -4.20 -5.02
C ASP A 100 2.19 -3.09 -4.06
N SER A 101 1.34 -2.07 -3.86
CA SER A 101 1.60 -0.98 -2.92
C SER A 101 1.76 -1.49 -1.48
N ALA A 102 0.90 -2.38 -1.02
CA ALA A 102 0.99 -2.93 0.33
C ALA A 102 2.23 -3.80 0.51
N MET A 103 2.51 -4.70 -0.42
CA MET A 103 3.66 -5.60 -0.38
C MET A 103 4.98 -4.85 -0.55
N GLY A 104 5.06 -3.92 -1.51
CA GLY A 104 6.23 -3.10 -1.73
C GLY A 104 6.56 -2.19 -0.55
N CYS A 105 5.55 -1.54 0.06
CA CYS A 105 5.76 -0.73 1.27
C CYS A 105 6.16 -1.57 2.48
N ALA A 106 5.70 -2.82 2.59
CA ALA A 106 6.18 -3.75 3.60
C ALA A 106 7.68 -4.02 3.43
N VAL A 107 8.17 -4.24 2.19
CA VAL A 107 9.61 -4.36 1.92
C VAL A 107 10.33 -3.06 2.23
N HIS A 108 9.77 -1.91 1.78
CA HIS A 108 10.42 -0.61 2.00
C HIS A 108 10.63 -0.33 3.49
N SER A 109 9.68 -0.71 4.34
CA SER A 109 9.78 -0.50 5.79
C SER A 109 11.00 -1.21 6.43
N MET A 110 11.58 -2.21 5.76
CA MET A 110 12.77 -2.93 6.20
C MET A 110 14.07 -2.37 5.61
N MET A 111 13.99 -1.36 4.75
CA MET A 111 15.19 -0.80 4.11
C MET A 111 15.98 0.08 5.08
N PRO A 112 17.26 -0.21 5.34
CA PRO A 112 18.14 0.71 6.05
C PRO A 112 18.46 1.93 5.19
N ILE A 113 19.06 2.95 5.79
CA ILE A 113 19.52 4.15 5.09
C ILE A 113 20.39 3.77 3.88
N GLY A 114 20.15 4.42 2.75
CA GLY A 114 20.89 4.21 1.51
C GLY A 114 20.49 2.94 0.72
N ARG A 115 19.47 2.21 1.16
CA ARG A 115 18.94 1.05 0.44
C ARG A 115 17.57 1.33 -0.16
N GLY A 116 17.34 0.77 -1.34
CA GLY A 116 16.07 0.81 -2.04
C GLY A 116 15.64 -0.56 -2.53
N TYR A 117 14.44 -0.64 -3.04
CA TYR A 117 13.89 -1.85 -3.65
C TYR A 117 13.11 -1.49 -4.93
N THR A 118 12.85 -2.49 -5.74
CA THR A 118 11.88 -2.43 -6.83
C THR A 118 11.19 -3.78 -6.98
N THR A 119 9.89 -3.75 -7.26
CA THR A 119 9.13 -4.96 -7.60
C THR A 119 9.67 -5.54 -8.90
N ALA A 120 10.07 -6.81 -8.87
CA ALA A 120 10.57 -7.56 -10.03
C ALA A 120 9.56 -8.58 -10.53
N GLU A 121 8.69 -9.08 -9.65
CA GLU A 121 7.65 -10.04 -9.99
C GLU A 121 6.45 -9.81 -9.08
N LEU A 122 5.25 -9.95 -9.63
CA LEU A 122 3.98 -9.85 -8.93
C LEU A 122 3.02 -10.92 -9.47
N SER A 123 2.64 -11.86 -8.62
CA SER A 123 1.66 -12.89 -8.93
C SER A 123 0.39 -12.67 -8.11
N ILE A 124 -0.77 -12.65 -8.77
CA ILE A 124 -2.05 -12.34 -8.13
C ILE A 124 -3.11 -13.35 -8.52
N ASN A 125 -3.88 -13.81 -7.52
CA ASN A 125 -5.06 -14.61 -7.70
C ASN A 125 -6.29 -13.80 -7.28
N LEU A 126 -7.15 -13.49 -8.24
CA LEU A 126 -8.43 -12.80 -8.01
C LEU A 126 -9.49 -13.86 -7.70
N VAL A 127 -9.88 -13.96 -6.44
CA VAL A 127 -10.76 -15.05 -5.99
C VAL A 127 -12.22 -14.63 -5.83
N ARG A 128 -12.48 -13.32 -5.78
CA ARG A 128 -13.83 -12.77 -5.67
C ARG A 128 -13.95 -11.40 -6.36
N ALA A 129 -15.05 -11.20 -7.09
CA ALA A 129 -15.36 -9.92 -7.70
C ALA A 129 -15.73 -8.88 -6.64
N ILE A 130 -15.16 -7.67 -6.76
CA ILE A 130 -15.57 -6.52 -5.95
C ILE A 130 -16.79 -5.89 -6.63
N THR A 131 -17.87 -5.73 -5.88
CA THR A 131 -19.10 -5.10 -6.33
C THR A 131 -19.28 -3.73 -5.67
N PRO A 132 -20.15 -2.85 -6.19
CA PRO A 132 -20.43 -1.54 -5.59
C PRO A 132 -20.97 -1.59 -4.14
N LYS A 133 -21.37 -2.79 -3.66
CA LYS A 133 -21.80 -2.99 -2.25
C LYS A 133 -20.63 -2.99 -1.26
N VAL A 134 -19.41 -3.22 -1.75
CA VAL A 134 -18.19 -3.25 -0.91
C VAL A 134 -17.74 -1.82 -0.65
N LYS A 135 -17.85 -1.37 0.59
CA LYS A 135 -17.57 0.03 0.96
C LYS A 135 -16.08 0.30 1.12
N ARG A 136 -15.34 -0.63 1.72
CA ARG A 136 -13.89 -0.54 1.93
C ARG A 136 -13.25 -1.93 1.90
N LEU A 137 -12.00 -1.95 1.46
CA LEU A 137 -11.13 -3.12 1.41
C LEU A 137 -9.79 -2.77 2.01
N ARG A 138 -9.13 -3.73 2.64
CA ARG A 138 -7.73 -3.61 3.09
C ARG A 138 -6.83 -4.57 2.33
N ALA A 139 -5.75 -4.04 1.77
CA ALA A 139 -4.62 -4.81 1.30
C ALA A 139 -3.59 -4.91 2.44
N LEU A 140 -3.32 -6.13 2.86
CA LEU A 140 -2.38 -6.46 3.92
C LEU A 140 -1.13 -7.02 3.26
N GLY A 141 -0.02 -6.30 3.33
CA GLY A 141 1.29 -6.76 2.84
C GLY A 141 2.17 -7.18 4.01
N THR A 142 2.84 -8.33 3.87
CA THR A 142 3.77 -8.85 4.89
C THR A 142 5.01 -9.40 4.21
N VAL A 143 6.18 -9.06 4.74
CA VAL A 143 7.46 -9.61 4.29
C VAL A 143 7.61 -11.05 4.79
N VAL A 144 7.92 -11.96 3.88
CA VAL A 144 8.27 -13.35 4.18
C VAL A 144 9.78 -13.47 4.40
N HIS A 145 10.56 -12.82 3.52
CA HIS A 145 12.01 -12.79 3.59
C HIS A 145 12.53 -11.44 3.09
N CYS A 146 13.56 -10.91 3.74
CA CYS A 146 14.26 -9.72 3.28
C CYS A 146 15.77 -9.93 3.43
N GLY A 147 16.45 -10.13 2.30
CA GLY A 147 17.89 -10.32 2.20
C GLY A 147 18.60 -9.12 1.57
N ARG A 148 19.90 -9.32 1.30
CA ARG A 148 20.73 -8.24 0.74
C ARG A 148 20.38 -7.87 -0.70
N GLN A 149 19.87 -8.80 -1.52
CA GLN A 149 19.60 -8.61 -2.94
C GLN A 149 18.16 -8.88 -3.32
N LEU A 150 17.41 -9.56 -2.46
CA LEU A 150 16.07 -10.03 -2.74
C LEU A 150 15.21 -10.00 -1.49
N ALA A 151 13.96 -9.59 -1.65
CA ALA A 151 12.92 -9.74 -0.65
C ALA A 151 11.70 -10.41 -1.28
N THR A 152 10.98 -11.21 -0.50
CA THR A 152 9.71 -11.84 -0.90
C THR A 152 8.60 -11.48 0.06
N THR A 153 7.39 -11.34 -0.46
CA THR A 153 6.22 -10.88 0.30
C THR A 153 4.98 -11.68 -0.04
N GLU A 154 4.04 -11.67 0.89
CA GLU A 154 2.67 -12.12 0.70
C GLU A 154 1.70 -10.96 0.92
N GLY A 155 0.62 -10.95 0.15
CA GLY A 155 -0.45 -9.96 0.24
C GLY A 155 -1.83 -10.57 0.20
N ARG A 156 -2.77 -9.96 0.92
CA ARG A 156 -4.19 -10.32 0.90
C ARG A 156 -5.04 -9.07 0.79
N LEU A 157 -6.05 -9.11 -0.06
CA LEU A 157 -7.09 -8.09 -0.15
C LEU A 157 -8.34 -8.62 0.53
N VAL A 158 -8.76 -7.97 1.62
CA VAL A 158 -9.83 -8.45 2.48
C VAL A 158 -10.91 -7.41 2.71
N GLY A 159 -12.14 -7.86 2.91
CA GLY A 159 -13.26 -7.07 3.40
C GLY A 159 -13.31 -7.02 4.94
N PRO A 160 -14.16 -6.16 5.51
CA PRO A 160 -14.32 -6.03 6.98
C PRO A 160 -14.93 -7.28 7.62
N ASP A 161 -15.56 -8.15 6.84
CA ASP A 161 -16.10 -9.44 7.26
C ASP A 161 -15.06 -10.58 7.18
N GLY A 162 -13.80 -10.27 6.82
CA GLY A 162 -12.76 -11.25 6.60
C GLY A 162 -12.79 -11.94 5.24
N THR A 163 -13.76 -11.60 4.37
CA THR A 163 -13.83 -12.14 3.01
C THR A 163 -12.57 -11.80 2.22
N ILE A 164 -11.92 -12.82 1.66
CA ILE A 164 -10.76 -12.65 0.77
C ILE A 164 -11.24 -12.36 -0.66
N TYR A 165 -10.78 -11.26 -1.23
CA TYR A 165 -11.04 -10.86 -2.62
C TYR A 165 -9.90 -11.20 -3.56
N ALA A 166 -8.67 -11.13 -3.07
CA ALA A 166 -7.47 -11.55 -3.78
C ALA A 166 -6.37 -11.93 -2.80
N HIS A 167 -5.43 -12.73 -3.26
CA HIS A 167 -4.15 -12.93 -2.59
C HIS A 167 -3.02 -12.85 -3.61
N ALA A 168 -1.82 -12.51 -3.14
CA ALA A 168 -0.69 -12.25 -4.01
C ALA A 168 0.62 -12.64 -3.34
N THR A 169 1.63 -12.85 -4.18
CA THR A 169 3.04 -12.89 -3.79
C THR A 169 3.82 -11.91 -4.64
N SER A 170 4.92 -11.38 -4.12
CA SER A 170 5.81 -10.53 -4.88
C SER A 170 7.27 -10.81 -4.52
N THR A 171 8.12 -10.69 -5.54
CA THR A 171 9.56 -10.70 -5.41
C THR A 171 10.10 -9.31 -5.72
N CYS A 172 10.88 -8.76 -4.80
CA CYS A 172 11.51 -7.45 -4.95
C CYS A 172 13.02 -7.58 -5.02
N LEU A 173 13.64 -6.86 -5.94
CA LEU A 173 15.09 -6.64 -5.94
C LEU A 173 15.44 -5.56 -4.93
N VAL A 174 16.46 -5.81 -4.12
CA VAL A 174 17.00 -4.87 -3.12
C VAL A 174 18.39 -4.42 -3.57
N PHE A 175 18.63 -3.11 -3.56
CA PHE A 175 19.86 -2.52 -4.10
C PHE A 175 20.32 -1.31 -3.29
N ASP A 176 21.59 -0.95 -3.46
CA ASP A 176 22.12 0.29 -2.90
C ASP A 176 21.67 1.48 -3.74
N MET A 177 21.05 2.47 -3.12
CA MET A 177 20.70 3.72 -3.79
C MET A 177 21.96 4.55 -4.05
N LYS A 178 22.10 5.07 -5.27
CA LYS A 178 23.16 6.00 -5.63
C LYS A 178 22.60 7.42 -5.63
N PRO A 179 23.37 8.44 -5.19
CA PRO A 179 22.98 9.82 -5.43
C PRO A 179 22.74 10.02 -6.94
N ARG A 180 21.64 10.68 -7.29
CA ARG A 180 21.45 11.11 -8.68
C ARG A 180 22.52 12.15 -9.00
N ALA A 181 23.28 11.88 -10.08
CA ALA A 181 24.23 12.82 -10.63
C ALA A 181 23.51 14.08 -11.14
#